data_5d1a47da7bf0e2f6cdfa7f3ada04e564
#
_entry.id   5d1a47da7bf0e2f6cdfa7f3ada04e564
#
_cell.length_a   1.000
_cell.length_b   1.000
_cell.length_c   1.000
_cell.angle_alpha   90.00
_cell.angle_beta   90.00
_cell.angle_gamma   90.00
#
_symmetry.space_group_name_H-M   'P 1'
#
loop_
_entity.id
_entity.type
_entity.pdbx_description
1 polymer ?
#
loop_
_entity_poly.entity_id
_entity_poly.type
_entity_poly.pdbx_seq_one_letter_code
_entity_poly.pdbx_strand_id
1 'polypeptide(L)'
;MKKKIIAAAFVAALTMGSSAQAADQIRIVGSSTVYPFVTVVAEKFGKGGKFKTPIVESTGTGGGFKLFCSGVGTDTPSMTNASRRIKPDELVNCFKNNAKEISEVKIGYDGIVVANSTAAKQFSLSVNDITLALGKKVPDPKNPKKLITNPYKTWNQVNKDLPNQKIEVYGPPPTSGTRDSFAEMIMEGGCGHWEAAKATYAEGDERKKACKAIREDGAYIESGENDNLIVQ
;
A
#
# COMPACT_ATOMS: atom_id res chain seq x y z
N MET A 1 -71.89 17.95 -39.16
CA MET A 1 -71.06 18.77 -38.24
C MET A 1 -70.24 17.83 -37.40
N LYS A 2 -68.97 17.67 -37.78
CA LYS A 2 -68.04 16.72 -37.05
C LYS A 2 -67.22 17.51 -36.03
N LYS A 3 -67.48 17.29 -34.78
CA LYS A 3 -66.66 17.86 -33.67
C LYS A 3 -65.32 17.20 -33.66
N LYS A 4 -64.25 17.92 -33.97
CA LYS A 4 -62.87 17.49 -33.77
C LYS A 4 -62.53 17.63 -32.30
N ILE A 5 -62.40 16.51 -31.62
CA ILE A 5 -61.86 16.45 -30.28
C ILE A 5 -60.33 16.51 -30.44
N ILE A 6 -59.74 17.64 -30.07
CA ILE A 6 -58.29 17.79 -29.97
C ILE A 6 -57.91 17.18 -28.63
N ALA A 7 -57.39 15.98 -28.69
CA ALA A 7 -56.74 15.37 -27.53
C ALA A 7 -55.40 16.09 -27.32
N ALA A 8 -55.36 16.98 -26.37
CA ALA A 8 -54.12 17.57 -25.87
C ALA A 8 -53.35 16.43 -25.12
N ALA A 9 -52.45 15.80 -25.82
CA ALA A 9 -51.47 14.90 -25.19
C ALA A 9 -50.58 15.76 -24.33
N PHE A 10 -50.88 15.79 -23.04
CA PHE A 10 -49.97 16.28 -22.00
C PHE A 10 -48.78 15.30 -21.94
N VAL A 11 -47.74 15.61 -22.69
CA VAL A 11 -46.43 15.02 -22.49
C VAL A 11 -45.94 15.56 -21.15
N ALA A 12 -46.32 14.90 -20.08
CA ALA A 12 -45.64 15.02 -18.81
C ALA A 12 -44.24 14.47 -19.05
N ALA A 13 -43.32 15.34 -19.44
CA ALA A 13 -41.89 15.05 -19.33
C ALA A 13 -41.62 14.75 -17.85
N LEU A 14 -41.69 13.47 -17.48
CA LEU A 14 -41.09 12.99 -16.28
C LEU A 14 -39.60 13.32 -16.41
N THR A 15 -39.23 14.48 -15.92
CA THR A 15 -37.87 14.71 -15.45
C THR A 15 -37.65 13.72 -14.33
N MET A 16 -37.22 12.53 -14.69
CA MET A 16 -36.52 11.64 -13.74
C MET A 16 -35.27 12.40 -13.36
N GLY A 17 -35.42 13.31 -12.41
CA GLY A 17 -34.32 13.84 -11.66
C GLY A 17 -33.66 12.60 -11.05
N SER A 18 -32.52 12.19 -11.61
CA SER A 18 -31.64 11.27 -10.94
C SER A 18 -31.30 11.92 -9.61
N SER A 19 -32.12 11.61 -8.57
CA SER A 19 -31.73 11.96 -7.23
C SER A 19 -30.37 11.32 -7.05
N ALA A 20 -29.33 12.16 -6.99
CA ALA A 20 -28.01 11.71 -6.61
C ALA A 20 -28.19 11.06 -5.23
N GLN A 21 -28.24 9.75 -5.22
CA GLN A 21 -28.44 8.99 -3.99
C GLN A 21 -27.10 9.07 -3.26
N ALA A 22 -27.01 9.97 -2.30
CA ALA A 22 -25.85 10.06 -1.44
C ALA A 22 -25.70 8.70 -0.72
N ALA A 23 -24.50 8.18 -0.64
CA ALA A 23 -24.24 6.99 0.15
C ALA A 23 -24.71 7.25 1.58
N ASP A 24 -25.59 6.38 2.08
CA ASP A 24 -26.19 6.50 3.42
C ASP A 24 -25.13 6.35 4.55
N GLN A 25 -23.96 5.88 4.20
CA GLN A 25 -22.86 5.65 5.14
C GLN A 25 -21.51 5.85 4.44
N ILE A 26 -20.61 6.57 5.07
CA ILE A 26 -19.24 6.78 4.58
C ILE A 26 -18.50 5.44 4.65
N ARG A 27 -17.88 5.04 3.55
CA ARG A 27 -17.02 3.87 3.47
C ARG A 27 -15.57 4.32 3.24
N ILE A 28 -14.67 3.87 4.11
CA ILE A 28 -13.25 4.22 4.13
C ILE A 28 -12.45 2.93 3.97
N VAL A 29 -11.55 2.89 3.02
CA VAL A 29 -10.68 1.73 2.76
C VAL A 29 -9.22 2.15 2.76
N GLY A 30 -8.28 1.24 2.91
CA GLY A 30 -6.87 1.56 2.66
C GLY A 30 -5.89 1.02 3.70
N SER A 31 -4.93 1.84 4.06
CA SER A 31 -3.73 1.51 4.83
C SER A 31 -4.03 0.85 6.17
N SER A 32 -3.39 -0.29 6.44
CA SER A 32 -3.38 -0.95 7.75
C SER A 32 -2.71 -0.10 8.83
N THR A 33 -1.68 0.66 8.47
CA THR A 33 -0.98 1.61 9.35
C THR A 33 -1.92 2.71 9.87
N VAL A 34 -2.77 3.25 9.00
CA VAL A 34 -3.69 4.34 9.34
C VAL A 34 -5.02 3.84 9.92
N TYR A 35 -5.35 2.58 9.66
CA TYR A 35 -6.61 1.95 10.07
C TYR A 35 -6.99 2.17 11.55
N PRO A 36 -6.11 1.93 12.55
CA PRO A 36 -6.50 2.09 13.95
C PRO A 36 -6.87 3.54 14.30
N PHE A 37 -6.20 4.52 13.71
CA PHE A 37 -6.49 5.93 13.93
C PHE A 37 -7.83 6.34 13.31
N VAL A 38 -8.07 5.93 12.06
CA VAL A 38 -9.31 6.25 11.35
C VAL A 38 -10.51 5.56 11.99
N THR A 39 -10.34 4.35 12.53
CA THR A 39 -11.40 3.65 13.27
C THR A 39 -11.86 4.45 14.48
N VAL A 40 -10.93 4.97 15.28
CA VAL A 40 -11.26 5.82 16.44
C VAL A 40 -11.99 7.11 16.01
N VAL A 41 -11.56 7.72 14.91
CA VAL A 41 -12.21 8.92 14.36
C VAL A 41 -13.63 8.59 13.88
N ALA A 42 -13.81 7.48 13.16
CA ALA A 42 -15.10 7.02 12.66
C ALA A 42 -16.09 6.73 13.80
N GLU A 43 -15.63 6.06 14.85
CA GLU A 43 -16.45 5.82 16.05
C GLU A 43 -16.89 7.12 16.73
N LYS A 44 -15.96 8.06 16.92
CA LYS A 44 -16.29 9.36 17.52
C LYS A 44 -17.26 10.16 16.65
N PHE A 45 -17.09 10.13 15.33
CA PHE A 45 -17.99 10.77 14.39
C PHE A 45 -19.42 10.20 14.48
N GLY A 46 -19.56 8.86 14.54
CA GLY A 46 -20.86 8.21 14.67
C GLY A 46 -21.53 8.43 16.03
N LYS A 47 -20.74 8.51 17.11
CA LYS A 47 -21.27 8.82 18.47
C LYS A 47 -21.93 10.19 18.58
N GLY A 48 -21.61 11.12 17.65
CA GLY A 48 -22.29 12.41 17.55
C GLY A 48 -23.78 12.33 17.17
N GLY A 49 -24.27 11.15 16.77
CA GLY A 49 -25.68 10.84 16.54
C GLY A 49 -26.30 11.49 15.30
N LYS A 50 -25.60 12.38 14.61
CA LYS A 50 -26.09 13.08 13.41
C LYS A 50 -25.94 12.24 12.14
N PHE A 51 -24.92 11.38 12.09
CA PHE A 51 -24.58 10.55 10.94
C PHE A 51 -24.30 9.12 11.38
N LYS A 52 -24.45 8.15 10.47
CA LYS A 52 -24.04 6.77 10.71
C LYS A 52 -22.54 6.68 10.91
N THR A 53 -22.09 5.79 11.77
CA THR A 53 -20.66 5.51 11.95
C THR A 53 -20.06 5.05 10.63
N PRO A 54 -18.98 5.67 10.13
CA PRO A 54 -18.29 5.22 8.91
C PRO A 54 -17.81 3.78 9.02
N ILE A 55 -17.88 3.03 7.92
CA ILE A 55 -17.28 1.70 7.81
C ILE A 55 -15.81 1.90 7.44
N VAL A 56 -14.90 1.28 8.20
CA VAL A 56 -13.45 1.34 7.93
C VAL A 56 -12.93 -0.06 7.67
N GLU A 57 -12.25 -0.24 6.52
CA GLU A 57 -11.69 -1.53 6.09
C GLU A 57 -10.20 -1.40 5.82
N SER A 58 -9.40 -2.33 6.36
CA SER A 58 -7.97 -2.44 6.09
C SER A 58 -7.75 -3.27 4.83
N THR A 59 -7.33 -2.62 3.74
CA THR A 59 -7.09 -3.26 2.42
C THR A 59 -5.66 -3.05 1.92
N GLY A 60 -4.81 -2.44 2.76
CA GLY A 60 -3.52 -1.90 2.33
C GLY A 60 -3.67 -0.63 1.48
N THR A 61 -2.63 0.20 1.44
CA THR A 61 -2.66 1.47 0.69
C THR A 61 -2.97 1.28 -0.79
N GLY A 62 -2.29 0.33 -1.45
CA GLY A 62 -2.51 0.05 -2.87
C GLY A 62 -3.90 -0.54 -3.16
N GLY A 63 -4.39 -1.43 -2.29
CA GLY A 63 -5.74 -1.96 -2.35
C GLY A 63 -6.80 -0.87 -2.19
N GLY A 64 -6.58 0.04 -1.23
CA GLY A 64 -7.42 1.20 -1.00
C GLY A 64 -7.54 2.10 -2.22
N PHE A 65 -6.43 2.49 -2.82
CA PHE A 65 -6.46 3.30 -4.04
C PHE A 65 -7.15 2.58 -5.21
N LYS A 66 -6.93 1.27 -5.35
CA LYS A 66 -7.62 0.49 -6.39
C LYS A 66 -9.14 0.52 -6.24
N LEU A 67 -9.64 0.36 -5.03
CA LEU A 67 -11.07 0.41 -4.71
C LEU A 67 -11.62 1.84 -4.84
N PHE A 68 -10.94 2.84 -4.28
CA PHE A 68 -11.32 4.24 -4.35
C PHE A 68 -11.35 4.75 -5.80
N CYS A 69 -10.37 4.38 -6.63
CA CYS A 69 -10.28 4.75 -8.03
C CYS A 69 -11.10 3.84 -8.96
N SER A 70 -11.96 2.95 -8.45
CA SER A 70 -12.80 2.10 -9.32
C SER A 70 -14.00 2.82 -9.89
N GLY A 71 -14.37 3.99 -9.35
CA GLY A 71 -15.49 4.78 -9.83
C GLY A 71 -15.93 5.86 -8.85
N VAL A 72 -17.08 6.44 -9.14
CA VAL A 72 -17.77 7.42 -8.28
C VAL A 72 -19.21 6.94 -8.09
N GLY A 73 -19.67 6.86 -6.85
CA GLY A 73 -21.03 6.46 -6.56
C GLY A 73 -21.18 5.75 -5.23
N THR A 74 -22.35 5.18 -4.98
CA THR A 74 -22.71 4.55 -3.71
C THR A 74 -21.98 3.22 -3.48
N ASP A 75 -21.57 2.55 -4.55
CA ASP A 75 -20.90 1.23 -4.50
C ASP A 75 -19.37 1.33 -4.35
N THR A 76 -18.84 2.55 -4.44
CA THR A 76 -17.41 2.80 -4.29
C THR A 76 -17.10 3.46 -2.95
N PRO A 77 -15.90 3.26 -2.38
CA PRO A 77 -15.52 3.94 -1.16
C PRO A 77 -15.50 5.46 -1.34
N SER A 78 -16.03 6.18 -0.35
CA SER A 78 -16.04 7.64 -0.36
C SER A 78 -14.66 8.23 -0.04
N MET A 79 -13.84 7.47 0.69
CA MET A 79 -12.50 7.87 1.15
C MET A 79 -11.54 6.70 1.08
N THR A 80 -10.27 7.01 0.89
CA THR A 80 -9.18 6.06 1.12
C THR A 80 -8.16 6.66 2.05
N ASN A 81 -7.71 5.89 3.03
CA ASN A 81 -6.57 6.24 3.86
C ASN A 81 -5.29 5.61 3.28
N ALA A 82 -4.17 6.28 3.44
CA ALA A 82 -2.93 5.87 2.81
C ALA A 82 -1.72 6.18 3.70
N SER A 83 -0.71 5.33 3.68
CA SER A 83 0.59 5.54 4.34
C SER A 83 1.61 6.21 3.42
N ARG A 84 1.23 6.54 2.19
CA ARG A 84 2.00 7.27 1.18
C ARG A 84 1.08 8.08 0.28
N ARG A 85 1.66 8.98 -0.48
CA ARG A 85 0.91 9.70 -1.52
C ARG A 85 0.41 8.75 -2.62
N ILE A 86 -0.65 9.15 -3.29
CA ILE A 86 -1.13 8.50 -4.51
C ILE A 86 -0.04 8.53 -5.59
N LYS A 87 0.17 7.43 -6.29
CA LYS A 87 1.12 7.34 -7.40
C LYS A 87 0.51 7.88 -8.69
N PRO A 88 1.34 8.32 -9.67
CA PRO A 88 0.84 8.83 -10.94
C PRO A 88 -0.05 7.84 -11.71
N ASP A 89 0.29 6.55 -11.70
CA ASP A 89 -0.48 5.49 -12.35
C ASP A 89 -1.82 5.24 -11.64
N GLU A 90 -1.85 5.30 -10.32
CA GLU A 90 -3.08 5.22 -9.53
C GLU A 90 -3.99 6.43 -9.83
N LEU A 91 -3.41 7.63 -9.90
CA LEU A 91 -4.14 8.85 -10.24
C LEU A 91 -4.73 8.80 -11.66
N VAL A 92 -3.98 8.29 -12.63
CA VAL A 92 -4.47 8.06 -14.00
C VAL A 92 -5.64 7.07 -13.99
N ASN A 93 -5.59 6.02 -13.17
CA ASN A 93 -6.70 5.08 -13.03
C ASN A 93 -7.94 5.74 -12.42
N CYS A 94 -7.79 6.58 -11.40
CA CYS A 94 -8.87 7.38 -10.86
C CYS A 94 -9.56 8.22 -11.95
N PHE A 95 -8.78 8.95 -12.75
CA PHE A 95 -9.32 9.83 -13.81
C PHE A 95 -10.05 9.05 -14.90
N LYS A 96 -9.54 7.88 -15.29
CA LYS A 96 -10.21 6.99 -16.26
C LYS A 96 -11.58 6.53 -15.77
N ASN A 97 -11.76 6.39 -14.47
CA ASN A 97 -13.00 5.97 -13.82
C ASN A 97 -13.82 7.13 -13.25
N ASN A 98 -13.63 8.34 -13.77
CA ASN A 98 -14.35 9.56 -13.41
C ASN A 98 -14.13 10.12 -12.00
N ALA A 99 -13.25 9.54 -11.19
CA ALA A 99 -12.82 10.14 -9.93
C ALA A 99 -11.77 11.24 -10.19
N LYS A 100 -12.23 12.41 -10.60
CA LYS A 100 -11.38 13.50 -11.11
C LYS A 100 -11.02 14.54 -10.05
N GLU A 101 -11.85 14.71 -9.04
CA GLU A 101 -11.64 15.67 -7.95
C GLU A 101 -11.20 14.89 -6.70
N ILE A 102 -9.90 14.86 -6.46
CA ILE A 102 -9.30 14.15 -5.34
C ILE A 102 -8.62 15.17 -4.43
N SER A 103 -9.06 15.21 -3.17
CA SER A 103 -8.42 16.01 -2.13
C SER A 103 -7.54 15.11 -1.26
N GLU A 104 -6.28 15.47 -1.10
CA GLU A 104 -5.34 14.82 -0.19
C GLU A 104 -5.21 15.64 1.10
N VAL A 105 -5.48 15.01 2.23
CA VAL A 105 -5.31 15.63 3.55
C VAL A 105 -4.24 14.87 4.31
N LYS A 106 -3.11 15.52 4.59
CA LYS A 106 -2.05 14.94 5.40
C LYS A 106 -2.41 15.09 6.88
N ILE A 107 -2.53 13.94 7.57
CA ILE A 107 -2.92 13.90 8.99
C ILE A 107 -1.74 13.67 9.94
N GLY A 108 -0.60 13.22 9.43
CA GLY A 108 0.60 12.97 10.25
C GLY A 108 1.70 12.30 9.47
N TYR A 109 2.71 11.87 10.21
CA TYR A 109 3.83 11.07 9.73
C TYR A 109 3.90 9.81 10.57
N ASP A 110 4.36 8.73 9.96
CA ASP A 110 4.71 7.49 10.61
C ASP A 110 6.15 7.11 10.25
N GLY A 111 6.78 6.23 11.03
CA GLY A 111 8.15 5.81 10.83
C GLY A 111 8.27 4.29 10.89
N ILE A 112 9.08 3.73 9.98
CA ILE A 112 9.45 2.32 9.99
C ILE A 112 10.80 2.20 10.68
N VAL A 113 10.89 1.30 11.65
CA VAL A 113 12.13 0.98 12.34
C VAL A 113 12.52 -0.48 12.10
N VAL A 114 13.81 -0.73 12.09
CA VAL A 114 14.37 -2.08 12.20
C VAL A 114 14.92 -2.22 13.61
N ALA A 115 14.41 -3.18 14.36
CA ALA A 115 14.77 -3.39 15.75
C ALA A 115 15.14 -4.84 16.01
N ASN A 116 15.92 -5.07 17.05
CA ASN A 116 16.17 -6.40 17.60
C ASN A 116 16.04 -6.35 19.14
N SER A 117 15.99 -7.53 19.77
CA SER A 117 15.92 -7.61 21.22
C SER A 117 17.07 -6.84 21.88
N THR A 118 16.78 -6.07 22.93
CA THR A 118 17.78 -5.39 23.75
C THR A 118 18.74 -6.33 24.46
N ALA A 119 18.35 -7.59 24.66
CA ALA A 119 19.19 -8.65 25.20
C ALA A 119 20.16 -9.25 24.16
N ALA A 120 19.91 -9.00 22.87
CA ALA A 120 20.79 -9.46 21.80
C ALA A 120 21.94 -8.48 21.56
N LYS A 121 23.02 -8.97 20.96
CA LYS A 121 24.12 -8.10 20.51
C LYS A 121 23.58 -7.11 19.49
N GLN A 122 23.73 -5.81 19.77
CA GLN A 122 23.34 -4.75 18.85
C GLN A 122 24.32 -4.70 17.68
N PHE A 123 23.81 -4.42 16.48
CA PHE A 123 24.59 -4.19 15.29
C PHE A 123 23.90 -3.16 14.36
N SER A 124 24.69 -2.44 13.61
CA SER A 124 24.17 -1.41 12.69
C SER A 124 24.05 -1.99 11.29
N LEU A 125 22.93 -1.72 10.64
CA LEU A 125 22.64 -2.14 9.26
C LEU A 125 22.55 -0.93 8.35
N SER A 126 23.22 -1.00 7.21
CA SER A 126 22.97 -0.08 6.11
C SER A 126 21.74 -0.55 5.30
N VAL A 127 21.17 0.36 4.50
CA VAL A 127 20.11 0.01 3.54
C VAL A 127 20.57 -1.11 2.60
N ASN A 128 21.84 -1.06 2.16
CA ASN A 128 22.40 -2.09 1.30
C ASN A 128 22.50 -3.46 2.01
N ASP A 129 22.87 -3.50 3.29
CA ASP A 129 22.94 -4.75 4.05
C ASP A 129 21.55 -5.39 4.15
N ILE A 130 20.53 -4.59 4.46
CA ILE A 130 19.13 -5.07 4.53
C ILE A 130 18.68 -5.58 3.16
N THR A 131 18.97 -4.84 2.10
CA THR A 131 18.56 -5.21 0.74
C THR A 131 19.26 -6.48 0.26
N LEU A 132 20.56 -6.64 0.56
CA LEU A 132 21.29 -7.87 0.27
C LEU A 132 20.77 -9.05 1.11
N ALA A 133 20.43 -8.83 2.38
CA ALA A 133 19.89 -9.87 3.24
C ALA A 133 18.53 -10.39 2.77
N LEU A 134 17.63 -9.48 2.34
CA LEU A 134 16.22 -9.78 2.12
C LEU A 134 15.79 -9.80 0.64
N GLY A 135 16.60 -9.33 -0.28
CA GLY A 135 16.27 -9.33 -1.72
C GLY A 135 16.09 -10.76 -2.26
N LYS A 136 15.08 -10.99 -3.09
CA LYS A 136 14.87 -12.27 -3.78
C LYS A 136 16.04 -12.60 -4.71
N LYS A 137 16.55 -11.57 -5.40
CA LYS A 137 17.77 -11.64 -6.20
C LYS A 137 18.76 -10.58 -5.73
N VAL A 138 20.02 -10.93 -5.74
CA VAL A 138 21.14 -10.07 -5.30
C VAL A 138 22.30 -10.16 -6.28
N PRO A 139 23.22 -9.18 -6.30
CA PRO A 139 24.44 -9.29 -7.07
C PRO A 139 25.23 -10.56 -6.70
N ASP A 140 25.73 -11.26 -7.70
CA ASP A 140 26.61 -12.42 -7.50
C ASP A 140 27.93 -11.95 -6.86
N PRO A 141 28.32 -12.49 -5.70
CA PRO A 141 29.62 -12.15 -5.07
C PRO A 141 30.84 -12.39 -5.97
N LYS A 142 30.71 -13.30 -6.95
CA LYS A 142 31.77 -13.61 -7.91
C LYS A 142 31.71 -12.76 -9.18
N ASN A 143 30.54 -12.21 -9.49
CA ASN A 143 30.31 -11.34 -10.63
C ASN A 143 29.26 -10.28 -10.30
N PRO A 144 29.65 -9.13 -9.72
CA PRO A 144 28.73 -8.09 -9.27
C PRO A 144 27.81 -7.48 -10.35
N LYS A 145 28.06 -7.78 -11.62
CA LYS A 145 27.20 -7.34 -12.74
C LYS A 145 26.06 -8.32 -13.05
N LYS A 146 26.01 -9.46 -12.37
CA LYS A 146 24.97 -10.48 -12.56
C LYS A 146 24.10 -10.61 -11.30
N LEU A 147 22.80 -10.78 -11.49
CA LEU A 147 21.88 -11.12 -10.41
C LEU A 147 21.74 -12.64 -10.29
N ILE A 148 21.77 -13.12 -9.05
CA ILE A 148 21.51 -14.51 -8.68
C ILE A 148 20.42 -14.59 -7.62
N THR A 149 19.82 -15.77 -7.46
CA THR A 149 18.98 -16.06 -6.28
C THR A 149 19.82 -15.86 -5.02
N ASN A 150 19.23 -15.21 -4.01
CA ASN A 150 19.94 -14.83 -2.81
C ASN A 150 20.60 -16.03 -2.09
N PRO A 151 21.94 -16.08 -2.00
CA PRO A 151 22.66 -17.19 -1.37
C PRO A 151 22.92 -16.98 0.13
N TYR A 152 22.73 -15.76 0.63
CA TYR A 152 23.10 -15.39 1.99
C TYR A 152 22.20 -16.07 3.03
N LYS A 153 22.82 -16.68 4.05
CA LYS A 153 22.12 -17.35 5.16
C LYS A 153 22.37 -16.68 6.50
N THR A 154 23.48 -15.96 6.63
CA THR A 154 23.90 -15.29 7.86
C THR A 154 24.28 -13.84 7.58
N TRP A 155 24.14 -12.96 8.56
CA TRP A 155 24.42 -11.53 8.42
C TRP A 155 25.90 -11.27 8.05
N ASN A 156 26.86 -12.03 8.59
CA ASN A 156 28.27 -11.86 8.25
C ASN A 156 28.62 -12.29 6.81
N GLN A 157 27.76 -13.03 6.13
CA GLN A 157 27.91 -13.28 4.68
C GLN A 157 27.53 -12.08 3.85
N VAL A 158 26.59 -11.26 4.35
CA VAL A 158 26.19 -10.00 3.71
C VAL A 158 27.25 -8.93 3.92
N ASN A 159 27.70 -8.78 5.16
CA ASN A 159 28.75 -7.84 5.54
C ASN A 159 29.58 -8.45 6.66
N LYS A 160 30.90 -8.52 6.50
CA LYS A 160 31.84 -9.18 7.42
C LYS A 160 31.82 -8.58 8.83
N ASP A 161 31.45 -7.32 8.96
CA ASP A 161 31.40 -6.62 10.24
C ASP A 161 30.14 -6.98 11.06
N LEU A 162 29.17 -7.67 10.43
CA LEU A 162 27.95 -8.12 11.06
C LEU A 162 28.16 -9.47 11.78
N PRO A 163 27.29 -9.81 12.76
CA PRO A 163 27.43 -11.04 13.51
C PRO A 163 27.20 -12.29 12.64
N ASN A 164 27.85 -13.39 13.03
CA ASN A 164 27.57 -14.68 12.42
C ASN A 164 26.28 -15.25 13.00
N GLN A 165 25.15 -14.64 12.61
CA GLN A 165 23.81 -15.03 13.01
C GLN A 165 22.98 -15.27 11.75
N LYS A 166 22.05 -16.23 11.84
CA LYS A 166 21.08 -16.50 10.77
C LYS A 166 20.31 -15.23 10.44
N ILE A 167 20.12 -14.99 9.16
CA ILE A 167 19.18 -13.95 8.71
C ILE A 167 17.78 -14.46 8.99
N GLU A 168 17.11 -13.79 9.92
CA GLU A 168 15.74 -14.07 10.30
C GLU A 168 15.09 -12.74 10.67
N VAL A 169 14.13 -12.31 9.86
CA VAL A 169 13.49 -11.00 9.97
C VAL A 169 11.99 -11.19 9.98
N TYR A 170 11.36 -10.72 11.02
CA TYR A 170 9.90 -10.69 11.16
C TYR A 170 9.37 -9.37 10.63
N GLY A 171 8.29 -9.42 9.89
CA GLY A 171 7.66 -8.22 9.36
C GLY A 171 6.27 -8.48 8.80
N PRO A 172 5.58 -7.41 8.41
CA PRO A 172 4.20 -7.51 7.94
C PRO A 172 4.08 -8.19 6.57
N PRO A 173 2.90 -8.77 6.26
CA PRO A 173 2.62 -9.45 5.00
C PRO A 173 2.53 -8.48 3.82
N PRO A 174 2.48 -8.97 2.56
CA PRO A 174 2.39 -8.14 1.35
C PRO A 174 1.15 -7.24 1.28
N THR A 175 0.11 -7.51 2.05
CA THR A 175 -1.11 -6.69 2.15
C THR A 175 -0.92 -5.43 2.98
N SER A 176 0.15 -5.36 3.77
CA SER A 176 0.44 -4.25 4.68
C SER A 176 0.99 -3.02 3.97
N GLY A 177 0.51 -1.84 4.36
CA GLY A 177 1.08 -0.56 3.94
C GLY A 177 2.50 -0.35 4.46
N THR A 178 2.83 -0.87 5.66
CA THR A 178 4.19 -0.87 6.22
C THR A 178 5.13 -1.70 5.37
N ARG A 179 4.68 -2.89 4.91
CA ARG A 179 5.44 -3.71 3.96
C ARG A 179 5.68 -2.99 2.64
N ASP A 180 4.67 -2.31 2.10
CA ASP A 180 4.80 -1.51 0.87
C ASP A 180 5.85 -0.41 1.06
N SER A 181 5.78 0.34 2.15
CA SER A 181 6.73 1.41 2.45
C SER A 181 8.15 0.87 2.65
N PHE A 182 8.31 -0.24 3.35
CA PHE A 182 9.60 -0.92 3.50
C PHE A 182 10.18 -1.33 2.14
N ALA A 183 9.36 -1.94 1.30
CA ALA A 183 9.78 -2.38 -0.03
C ALA A 183 10.17 -1.19 -0.93
N GLU A 184 9.48 -0.06 -0.81
CA GLU A 184 9.78 1.15 -1.59
C GLU A 184 11.02 1.89 -1.08
N MET A 185 11.09 2.14 0.21
CA MET A 185 12.15 2.99 0.78
C MET A 185 13.47 2.23 0.96
N ILE A 186 13.41 0.97 1.37
CA ILE A 186 14.59 0.18 1.69
C ILE A 186 15.00 -0.72 0.51
N MET A 187 14.09 -1.59 0.07
CA MET A 187 14.45 -2.60 -0.93
C MET A 187 14.69 -1.99 -2.30
N GLU A 188 13.79 -1.14 -2.79
CA GLU A 188 13.95 -0.42 -4.07
C GLU A 188 15.12 0.56 -3.98
N GLY A 189 15.23 1.32 -2.88
CA GLY A 189 16.31 2.26 -2.65
C GLY A 189 17.69 1.60 -2.69
N GLY A 190 17.87 0.47 -2.02
CA GLY A 190 19.16 -0.27 -2.02
C GLY A 190 19.47 -0.94 -3.36
N CYS A 191 18.50 -1.70 -3.89
CA CYS A 191 18.67 -2.44 -5.15
C CYS A 191 18.84 -1.51 -6.36
N GLY A 192 18.20 -0.35 -6.38
CA GLY A 192 18.27 0.61 -7.49
C GLY A 192 19.68 1.11 -7.80
N HIS A 193 20.59 1.03 -6.83
CA HIS A 193 21.99 1.40 -6.99
C HIS A 193 22.85 0.27 -7.58
N TRP A 194 22.41 -0.98 -7.56
CA TRP A 194 23.19 -2.12 -8.06
C TRP A 194 23.35 -2.09 -9.57
N GLU A 195 24.58 -2.20 -10.04
CA GLU A 195 24.89 -2.31 -11.47
C GLU A 195 24.21 -3.53 -12.11
N ALA A 196 24.17 -4.64 -11.38
CA ALA A 196 23.50 -5.86 -11.81
C ALA A 196 21.98 -5.64 -12.06
N ALA A 197 21.32 -4.85 -11.23
CA ALA A 197 19.90 -4.53 -11.40
C ALA A 197 19.68 -3.62 -12.61
N LYS A 198 20.55 -2.62 -12.79
CA LYS A 198 20.52 -1.71 -13.95
C LYS A 198 20.79 -2.43 -15.27
N ALA A 199 21.69 -3.41 -15.26
CA ALA A 199 22.02 -4.21 -16.43
C ALA A 199 20.96 -5.26 -16.78
N THR A 200 20.22 -5.76 -15.79
CA THR A 200 19.25 -6.86 -15.97
C THR A 200 17.85 -6.36 -16.31
N TYR A 201 17.42 -5.24 -15.71
CA TYR A 201 16.05 -4.73 -15.85
C TYR A 201 16.06 -3.35 -16.51
N ALA A 202 15.11 -3.15 -17.43
CA ALA A 202 14.85 -1.83 -17.99
C ALA A 202 14.52 -0.83 -16.87
N GLU A 203 14.81 0.44 -17.09
CA GLU A 203 14.41 1.50 -16.18
C GLU A 203 12.89 1.60 -16.11
N GLY A 204 12.37 1.92 -14.93
CA GLY A 204 10.93 2.06 -14.70
C GLY A 204 10.34 0.92 -13.86
N ASP A 205 9.10 0.56 -14.16
CA ASP A 205 8.30 -0.33 -13.30
C ASP A 205 8.84 -1.75 -13.19
N GLU A 206 9.48 -2.26 -14.23
CA GLU A 206 10.08 -3.60 -14.20
C GLU A 206 11.20 -3.68 -13.13
N ARG A 207 12.14 -2.72 -13.17
CA ARG A 207 13.23 -2.66 -12.19
C ARG A 207 12.70 -2.44 -10.78
N LYS A 208 11.76 -1.52 -10.60
CA LYS A 208 11.11 -1.26 -9.30
C LYS A 208 10.46 -2.52 -8.74
N LYS A 209 9.67 -3.22 -9.53
CA LYS A 209 9.02 -4.47 -9.14
C LYS A 209 10.04 -5.54 -8.75
N ALA A 210 11.09 -5.70 -9.53
CA ALA A 210 12.14 -6.68 -9.25
C ALA A 210 12.92 -6.33 -7.97
N CYS A 211 13.23 -5.04 -7.74
CA CYS A 211 13.92 -4.56 -6.56
C CYS A 211 13.09 -4.68 -5.27
N LYS A 212 11.76 -4.55 -5.35
CA LYS A 212 10.85 -4.74 -4.21
C LYS A 212 10.64 -6.20 -3.82
N ALA A 213 11.05 -7.14 -4.66
CA ALA A 213 10.82 -8.55 -4.41
C ALA A 213 11.67 -9.05 -3.24
N ILE A 214 11.00 -9.42 -2.15
CA ILE A 214 11.64 -10.03 -0.97
C ILE A 214 11.69 -11.54 -1.14
N ARG A 215 12.71 -12.17 -0.56
CA ARG A 215 12.90 -13.62 -0.58
C ARG A 215 11.84 -14.34 0.24
N GLU A 216 11.51 -15.57 -0.19
CA GLU A 216 10.44 -16.41 0.40
C GLU A 216 11.00 -17.73 0.97
N ASP A 217 12.30 -17.80 1.24
CA ASP A 217 12.99 -19.01 1.70
C ASP A 217 13.11 -19.10 3.23
N GLY A 218 12.29 -18.35 3.95
CA GLY A 218 12.22 -18.36 5.41
C GLY A 218 13.18 -17.39 6.11
N ALA A 219 13.95 -16.57 5.38
CA ALA A 219 14.74 -15.50 5.98
C ALA A 219 13.89 -14.28 6.34
N TYR A 220 12.80 -14.06 5.62
CA TYR A 220 11.75 -13.12 6.00
C TYR A 220 10.50 -13.90 6.40
N ILE A 221 9.96 -13.61 7.58
CA ILE A 221 8.83 -14.30 8.19
C ILE A 221 7.67 -13.29 8.30
N GLU A 222 6.56 -13.60 7.65
CA GLU A 222 5.36 -12.78 7.72
C GLU A 222 4.63 -13.03 9.04
N SER A 223 4.51 -11.98 9.87
CA SER A 223 3.99 -12.06 11.24
C SER A 223 2.67 -11.34 11.45
N GLY A 224 1.93 -11.07 10.37
CA GLY A 224 0.62 -10.42 10.40
C GLY A 224 0.68 -8.90 10.32
N GLU A 225 -0.50 -8.29 10.40
CA GLU A 225 -0.69 -6.84 10.25
C GLU A 225 -0.52 -6.07 11.57
N ASN A 226 -0.47 -6.76 12.70
CA ASN A 226 -0.38 -6.17 14.02
C ASN A 226 1.07 -6.20 14.50
N ASP A 227 1.66 -5.02 14.68
CA ASP A 227 3.06 -4.85 15.11
C ASP A 227 3.36 -5.57 16.45
N ASN A 228 2.38 -5.72 17.33
CA ASN A 228 2.54 -6.48 18.57
C ASN A 228 2.91 -7.95 18.33
N LEU A 229 2.51 -8.54 17.20
CA LEU A 229 2.87 -9.91 16.84
C LEU A 229 4.33 -10.02 16.36
N ILE A 230 4.94 -8.91 16.01
CA ILE A 230 6.33 -8.85 15.55
C ILE A 230 7.28 -8.69 16.74
N VAL A 231 6.84 -8.02 17.82
CA VAL A 231 7.67 -7.73 19.00
C VAL A 231 7.55 -8.79 20.12
N GLN A 232 6.61 -9.71 20.05
CA GLN A 232 6.48 -10.84 20.98
C GLN A 232 7.47 -11.96 20.67
#